data_f4d09fe6ae8a6f60edbd554753fe792d
#
_entry.id   f4d09fe6ae8a6f60edbd554753fe792d
#
_cell.length_a   1.000
_cell.length_b   1.000
_cell.length_c   1.000
_cell.angle_alpha   90.00
_cell.angle_beta   90.00
_cell.angle_gamma   90.00
#
_symmetry.space_group_name_H-M   'P 1'
#
loop_
_entity.id
_entity.type
_entity.pdbx_description
1 polymer ?
#
loop_
_entity_poly.entity_id
_entity_poly.type
_entity_poly.pdbx_seq_one_letter_code
_entity_poly.pdbx_strand_id
1 'polypeptide(L)'
;GCWVTADRSHVDQAVRRKLFARALKQEVTVPADLGEMVDRLLSRSALGALGLARKAGQVALGAAKAEAAVRSGKALAVLHAHEGAADGVRKITQARRATVHAGGPDIPAHKLFSEAELGLALGGTNVIHAALLAGEAGKAALKRVAALDRYRGIAPDADEVAAARTTENAAEDTE
;
A
#
# COMPACT_ATOMS: atom_id res chain seq x y z
N GLY A 1 -30.58 4.51 1.03
CA GLY A 1 -29.22 3.96 0.89
C GLY A 1 -28.67 3.50 2.23
N CYS A 2 -27.59 2.75 2.22
CA CYS A 2 -26.85 2.35 3.42
C CYS A 2 -25.36 2.59 3.22
N TRP A 3 -24.63 2.76 4.31
CA TRP A 3 -23.18 2.95 4.32
C TRP A 3 -22.53 1.83 5.12
N VAL A 4 -21.41 1.36 4.64
CA VAL A 4 -20.55 0.37 5.31
C VAL A 4 -19.14 0.95 5.42
N THR A 5 -18.49 0.74 6.56
CA THR A 5 -17.08 1.11 6.71
C THR A 5 -16.25 0.41 5.64
N ALA A 6 -15.39 1.16 4.96
CA ALA A 6 -14.61 0.67 3.82
C ALA A 6 -13.39 -0.15 4.29
N ASP A 7 -13.65 -1.24 5.00
CA ASP A 7 -12.68 -2.28 5.31
C ASP A 7 -13.29 -3.68 5.11
N ARG A 8 -12.44 -4.67 4.86
CA ARG A 8 -12.84 -6.02 4.53
C ARG A 8 -13.67 -6.67 5.63
N SER A 9 -13.29 -6.49 6.88
CA SER A 9 -13.93 -7.14 8.02
C SER A 9 -15.37 -6.66 8.21
N HIS A 10 -15.62 -5.37 8.08
CA HIS A 10 -16.96 -4.78 8.18
C HIS A 10 -17.85 -5.20 7.02
N VAL A 11 -17.33 -5.25 5.79
CA VAL A 11 -18.08 -5.72 4.63
C VAL A 11 -18.46 -7.18 4.80
N ASP A 12 -17.52 -8.06 5.16
CA ASP A 12 -17.78 -9.49 5.39
C ASP A 12 -18.76 -9.71 6.54
N GLN A 13 -18.69 -8.90 7.60
CA GLN A 13 -19.66 -8.93 8.71
C GLN A 13 -21.06 -8.50 8.25
N ALA A 14 -21.15 -7.44 7.43
CA ALA A 14 -22.43 -6.95 6.91
C ALA A 14 -23.12 -8.01 6.05
N VAL A 15 -22.36 -8.75 5.24
CA VAL A 15 -22.86 -9.88 4.44
C VAL A 15 -23.37 -11.00 5.36
N ARG A 16 -22.52 -11.49 6.29
CA ARG A 16 -22.86 -12.60 7.19
C ARG A 16 -24.09 -12.33 8.05
N ARG A 17 -24.24 -11.10 8.55
CA ARG A 17 -25.34 -10.67 9.42
C ARG A 17 -26.56 -10.16 8.66
N LYS A 18 -26.56 -10.24 7.33
CA LYS A 18 -27.66 -9.73 6.45
C LYS A 18 -28.03 -8.27 6.74
N LEU A 19 -27.02 -7.44 7.07
CA LEU A 19 -27.24 -6.05 7.47
C LEU A 19 -27.74 -5.18 6.32
N PHE A 20 -27.45 -5.54 5.07
CA PHE A 20 -27.95 -4.82 3.88
C PHE A 20 -29.48 -4.92 3.78
N ALA A 21 -30.07 -6.11 3.92
CA ALA A 21 -31.52 -6.28 3.90
C ALA A 21 -32.19 -5.50 5.04
N ARG A 22 -31.59 -5.54 6.23
CA ARG A 22 -32.09 -4.80 7.40
C ARG A 22 -32.04 -3.29 7.19
N ALA A 23 -30.93 -2.76 6.66
CA ALA A 23 -30.74 -1.33 6.43
C ALA A 23 -31.64 -0.79 5.32
N LEU A 24 -31.86 -1.58 4.28
CA LEU A 24 -32.72 -1.20 3.15
C LEU A 24 -34.20 -1.52 3.38
N LYS A 25 -34.54 -2.21 4.48
CA LYS A 25 -35.89 -2.66 4.85
C LYS A 25 -36.59 -3.45 3.73
N GLN A 26 -35.83 -4.23 3.00
CA GLN A 26 -36.32 -5.10 1.92
C GLN A 26 -35.39 -6.28 1.76
N GLU A 27 -35.88 -7.35 1.14
CA GLU A 27 -35.07 -8.48 0.77
C GLU A 27 -34.07 -8.07 -0.33
N VAL A 28 -32.79 -8.36 -0.12
CA VAL A 28 -31.73 -8.11 -1.09
C VAL A 28 -30.82 -9.34 -1.19
N THR A 29 -30.51 -9.72 -2.41
CA THR A 29 -29.52 -10.76 -2.69
C THR A 29 -28.15 -10.12 -2.70
N VAL A 30 -27.29 -10.53 -1.77
CA VAL A 30 -25.90 -10.06 -1.65
C VAL A 30 -24.98 -11.24 -1.92
N PRO A 31 -23.98 -11.12 -2.82
CA PRO A 31 -22.98 -12.17 -3.01
C PRO A 31 -22.25 -12.48 -1.71
N ALA A 32 -22.06 -13.79 -1.44
CA ALA A 32 -21.35 -14.23 -0.22
C ALA A 32 -19.89 -13.75 -0.19
N ASP A 33 -19.29 -13.55 -1.37
CA ASP A 33 -17.92 -13.08 -1.60
C ASP A 33 -17.84 -11.57 -1.87
N LEU A 34 -18.83 -10.77 -1.45
CA LEU A 34 -18.86 -9.33 -1.71
C LEU A 34 -17.56 -8.64 -1.27
N GLY A 35 -17.03 -8.98 -0.10
CA GLY A 35 -15.79 -8.40 0.40
C GLY A 35 -14.60 -8.68 -0.52
N GLU A 36 -14.53 -9.89 -1.09
CA GLU A 36 -13.50 -10.25 -2.07
C GLU A 36 -13.71 -9.54 -3.42
N MET A 37 -14.96 -9.39 -3.86
CA MET A 37 -15.27 -8.61 -5.06
C MET A 37 -14.80 -7.17 -4.92
N VAL A 38 -15.03 -6.54 -3.78
CA VAL A 38 -14.55 -5.16 -3.51
C VAL A 38 -13.02 -5.11 -3.52
N ASP A 39 -12.34 -6.07 -2.88
CA ASP A 39 -10.87 -6.18 -2.92
C ASP A 39 -10.33 -6.22 -4.36
N ARG A 40 -10.88 -7.11 -5.19
CA ARG A 40 -10.50 -7.24 -6.61
C ARG A 40 -10.71 -5.93 -7.39
N LEU A 41 -11.80 -5.22 -7.13
CA LEU A 41 -12.08 -3.94 -7.80
C LEU A 41 -11.13 -2.83 -7.34
N LEU A 42 -10.83 -2.74 -6.06
CA LEU A 42 -9.86 -1.80 -5.51
C LEU A 42 -8.44 -2.09 -6.02
N SER A 43 -8.04 -3.37 -6.06
CA SER A 43 -6.76 -3.81 -6.62
C SER A 43 -6.61 -3.41 -8.08
N ARG A 44 -7.63 -3.70 -8.90
CA ARG A 44 -7.65 -3.31 -10.31
C ARG A 44 -7.58 -1.79 -10.50
N SER A 45 -8.30 -1.03 -9.67
CA SER A 45 -8.28 0.42 -9.69
C SER A 45 -6.89 0.98 -9.33
N ALA A 46 -6.23 0.42 -8.31
CA ALA A 46 -4.90 0.83 -7.90
C ALA A 46 -3.85 0.49 -8.98
N LEU A 47 -3.86 -0.73 -9.51
CA LEU A 47 -2.95 -1.15 -10.59
C LEU A 47 -3.13 -0.30 -11.87
N GLY A 48 -4.38 0.00 -12.24
CA GLY A 48 -4.67 0.91 -13.37
C GLY A 48 -4.10 2.31 -13.16
N ALA A 49 -4.23 2.85 -11.94
CA ALA A 49 -3.66 4.16 -11.61
C ALA A 49 -2.12 4.15 -11.59
N LEU A 50 -1.50 3.05 -11.14
CA LEU A 50 -0.05 2.85 -11.21
C LEU A 50 0.43 2.87 -12.67
N GLY A 51 -0.29 2.21 -13.57
CA GLY A 51 0.00 2.25 -15.02
C GLY A 51 -0.09 3.65 -15.61
N LEU A 52 -1.08 4.45 -15.21
CA LEU A 52 -1.18 5.86 -15.62
C LEU A 52 -0.04 6.71 -15.07
N ALA A 53 0.33 6.54 -13.79
CA ALA A 53 1.47 7.22 -13.19
C ALA A 53 2.78 6.85 -13.90
N ARG A 54 2.94 5.59 -14.32
CA ARG A 54 4.08 5.13 -15.11
C ARG A 54 4.15 5.84 -16.47
N LYS A 55 3.04 5.91 -17.19
CA LYS A 55 2.94 6.61 -18.47
C LYS A 55 3.26 8.11 -18.34
N ALA A 56 2.87 8.71 -17.22
CA ALA A 56 3.17 10.12 -16.91
C ALA A 56 4.62 10.35 -16.43
N GLY A 57 5.49 9.32 -16.40
CA GLY A 57 6.86 9.46 -15.90
C GLY A 57 6.98 9.64 -14.39
N GLN A 58 5.91 9.34 -13.64
CA GLN A 58 5.82 9.55 -12.19
C GLN A 58 6.02 8.25 -11.40
N VAL A 59 6.82 7.31 -11.93
CA VAL A 59 7.22 6.08 -11.27
C VAL A 59 8.69 5.81 -11.53
N ALA A 60 9.45 5.61 -10.46
CA ALA A 60 10.83 5.12 -10.51
C ALA A 60 10.82 3.60 -10.31
N LEU A 61 11.26 2.83 -11.33
CA LEU A 61 11.30 1.37 -11.30
C LEU A 61 12.66 0.83 -10.87
N GLY A 62 12.64 -0.17 -10.00
CA GLY A 62 13.80 -0.89 -9.49
C GLY A 62 14.36 -0.31 -8.20
N ALA A 63 15.07 -1.16 -7.44
CA ALA A 63 15.54 -0.83 -6.08
C ALA A 63 16.40 0.44 -6.03
N ALA A 64 17.40 0.56 -6.92
CA ALA A 64 18.31 1.70 -6.91
C ALA A 64 17.60 3.03 -7.21
N LYS A 65 16.68 3.05 -8.17
CA LYS A 65 15.92 4.27 -8.51
C LYS A 65 14.90 4.62 -7.44
N ALA A 66 14.26 3.62 -6.84
CA ALA A 66 13.34 3.82 -5.72
C ALA A 66 14.09 4.39 -4.50
N GLU A 67 15.25 3.83 -4.14
CA GLU A 67 16.10 4.33 -3.08
C GLU A 67 16.54 5.78 -3.32
N ALA A 68 17.01 6.08 -4.54
CA ALA A 68 17.42 7.44 -4.90
C ALA A 68 16.28 8.45 -4.81
N ALA A 69 15.05 8.06 -5.22
CA ALA A 69 13.87 8.89 -5.10
C ALA A 69 13.48 9.15 -3.63
N VAL A 70 13.64 8.15 -2.76
CA VAL A 70 13.43 8.28 -1.32
C VAL A 70 14.44 9.25 -0.73
N ARG A 71 15.75 9.03 -0.94
CA ARG A 71 16.83 9.88 -0.39
C ARG A 71 16.74 11.33 -0.84
N SER A 72 16.24 11.59 -2.04
CA SER A 72 16.04 12.94 -2.56
C SER A 72 14.72 13.59 -2.11
N GLY A 73 13.89 12.91 -1.32
CA GLY A 73 12.57 13.39 -0.88
C GLY A 73 11.54 13.54 -2.00
N LYS A 74 11.81 12.99 -3.19
CA LYS A 74 10.90 13.05 -4.36
C LYS A 74 9.85 11.95 -4.38
N ALA A 75 10.03 10.88 -3.60
CA ALA A 75 9.07 9.79 -3.51
C ALA A 75 7.86 10.19 -2.68
N LEU A 76 6.66 9.87 -3.16
CA LEU A 76 5.41 9.96 -2.41
C LEU A 76 5.13 8.68 -1.60
N ALA A 77 5.54 7.54 -2.15
CA ALA A 77 5.41 6.23 -1.53
C ALA A 77 6.37 5.24 -2.20
N VAL A 78 6.68 4.16 -1.51
CA VAL A 78 7.39 3.00 -2.06
C VAL A 78 6.45 1.82 -2.19
N LEU A 79 6.63 1.05 -3.25
CA LEU A 79 5.93 -0.21 -3.49
C LEU A 79 6.93 -1.36 -3.48
N HIS A 80 6.61 -2.40 -2.73
CA HIS A 80 7.34 -3.67 -2.73
C HIS A 80 6.43 -4.78 -3.23
N ALA A 81 6.92 -5.65 -4.10
CA ALA A 81 6.22 -6.88 -4.44
C ALA A 81 6.19 -7.83 -3.24
N HIS A 82 5.21 -8.75 -3.21
CA HIS A 82 5.15 -9.78 -2.17
C HIS A 82 6.41 -10.66 -2.16
N GLU A 83 7.02 -10.86 -3.32
CA GLU A 83 8.25 -11.64 -3.52
C GLU A 83 9.53 -10.86 -3.17
N GLY A 84 9.41 -9.58 -2.78
CA GLY A 84 10.56 -8.74 -2.44
C GLY A 84 11.40 -9.35 -1.31
N ALA A 85 12.67 -9.60 -1.60
CA ALA A 85 13.61 -10.13 -0.62
C ALA A 85 13.84 -9.14 0.52
N ALA A 86 14.00 -9.66 1.75
CA ALA A 86 14.16 -8.86 2.96
C ALA A 86 15.31 -7.83 2.86
N ASP A 87 16.41 -8.17 2.19
CA ASP A 87 17.55 -7.26 2.03
C ASP A 87 17.23 -6.03 1.18
N GLY A 88 16.50 -6.21 0.07
CA GLY A 88 16.05 -5.09 -0.77
C GLY A 88 15.05 -4.17 -0.05
N VAL A 89 14.10 -4.75 0.67
CA VAL A 89 13.15 -4.00 1.51
C VAL A 89 13.91 -3.23 2.59
N ARG A 90 14.83 -3.88 3.30
CA ARG A 90 15.64 -3.28 4.37
C ARG A 90 16.43 -2.06 3.88
N LYS A 91 17.10 -2.14 2.73
CA LYS A 91 17.87 -1.01 2.16
C LYS A 91 16.99 0.22 1.93
N ILE A 92 15.82 0.03 1.33
CA ILE A 92 14.88 1.12 1.07
C ILE A 92 14.29 1.67 2.37
N THR A 93 14.00 0.80 3.35
CA THR A 93 13.53 1.20 4.69
C THR A 93 14.59 2.04 5.41
N GLN A 94 15.87 1.66 5.34
CA GLN A 94 16.96 2.47 5.89
C GLN A 94 17.05 3.86 5.22
N ALA A 95 16.87 3.92 3.89
CA ALA A 95 16.82 5.19 3.19
C ALA A 95 15.65 6.08 3.65
N ARG A 96 14.45 5.50 3.85
CA ARG A 96 13.28 6.21 4.39
C ARG A 96 13.55 6.78 5.78
N ARG A 97 14.09 5.97 6.68
CA ARG A 97 14.47 6.40 8.05
C ARG A 97 15.50 7.54 8.01
N ALA A 98 16.54 7.40 7.19
CA ALA A 98 17.55 8.45 7.03
C ALA A 98 16.95 9.76 6.51
N THR A 99 15.96 9.69 5.60
CA THR A 99 15.25 10.88 5.08
C THR A 99 14.49 11.59 6.21
N VAL A 100 13.77 10.84 7.05
CA VAL A 100 13.06 11.41 8.22
C VAL A 100 14.03 12.02 9.22
N HIS A 101 15.15 11.34 9.54
CA HIS A 101 16.18 11.89 10.44
C HIS A 101 16.81 13.18 9.93
N ALA A 102 16.90 13.34 8.62
CA ALA A 102 17.37 14.56 7.98
C ALA A 102 16.30 15.68 7.88
N GLY A 103 15.14 15.49 8.52
CA GLY A 103 14.03 16.46 8.47
C GLY A 103 13.18 16.38 7.19
N GLY A 104 13.37 15.35 6.38
CA GLY A 104 12.57 15.10 5.18
C GLY A 104 11.22 14.41 5.49
N PRO A 105 10.42 14.15 4.43
CA PRO A 105 9.09 13.56 4.59
C PRO A 105 9.14 12.11 5.06
N ASP A 106 8.13 11.71 5.84
CA ASP A 106 7.85 10.29 6.09
C ASP A 106 7.16 9.70 4.86
N ILE A 107 7.85 8.78 4.19
CA ILE A 107 7.43 8.17 2.93
C ILE A 107 6.87 6.79 3.23
N PRO A 108 5.55 6.52 3.03
CA PRO A 108 4.96 5.23 3.30
C PRO A 108 5.47 4.16 2.32
N ALA A 109 5.52 2.91 2.78
CA ALA A 109 5.78 1.75 1.95
C ALA A 109 4.57 0.80 1.96
N HIS A 110 4.26 0.22 0.81
CA HIS A 110 3.13 -0.68 0.62
C HIS A 110 3.59 -1.98 -0.04
N LYS A 111 3.08 -3.11 0.47
CA LYS A 111 3.37 -4.46 -0.03
C LYS A 111 2.05 -5.18 -0.34
N LEU A 112 1.38 -4.76 -1.41
CA LEU A 112 0.00 -5.13 -1.72
C LEU A 112 -0.16 -6.01 -2.96
N PHE A 113 0.87 -6.11 -3.78
CA PHE A 113 0.82 -6.73 -5.10
C PHE A 113 1.96 -7.72 -5.29
N SER A 114 1.73 -8.72 -6.13
CA SER A 114 2.78 -9.61 -6.60
C SER A 114 3.69 -8.93 -7.64
N GLU A 115 4.86 -9.53 -7.87
CA GLU A 115 5.76 -9.14 -8.96
C GLU A 115 5.06 -9.13 -10.31
N ALA A 116 4.25 -10.16 -10.59
CA ALA A 116 3.51 -10.30 -11.83
C ALA A 116 2.49 -9.16 -12.02
N GLU A 117 1.75 -8.78 -10.97
CA GLU A 117 0.79 -7.67 -11.01
C GLU A 117 1.49 -6.32 -11.22
N LEU A 118 2.58 -6.07 -10.50
CA LEU A 118 3.36 -4.84 -10.69
C LEU A 118 4.02 -4.81 -12.07
N GLY A 119 4.55 -5.92 -12.54
CA GLY A 119 5.13 -6.03 -13.88
C GLY A 119 4.13 -5.71 -14.98
N LEU A 120 2.93 -6.28 -14.90
CA LEU A 120 1.85 -6.01 -15.86
C LEU A 120 1.41 -4.54 -15.82
N ALA A 121 1.22 -3.97 -14.63
CA ALA A 121 0.73 -2.60 -14.47
C ALA A 121 1.77 -1.55 -14.88
N LEU A 122 3.04 -1.78 -14.59
CA LEU A 122 4.14 -0.83 -14.79
C LEU A 122 4.93 -1.07 -16.08
N GLY A 123 4.60 -2.11 -16.82
CA GLY A 123 5.23 -2.42 -18.12
C GLY A 123 6.69 -2.82 -17.98
N GLY A 124 7.01 -3.71 -17.05
CA GLY A 124 8.36 -4.22 -16.82
C GLY A 124 8.37 -5.70 -16.45
N THR A 125 9.51 -6.33 -16.61
CA THR A 125 9.79 -7.66 -16.06
C THR A 125 10.52 -7.51 -14.74
N ASN A 126 10.26 -8.41 -13.78
CA ASN A 126 10.93 -8.44 -12.48
C ASN A 126 10.79 -7.10 -11.69
N VAL A 127 9.58 -6.58 -11.60
CA VAL A 127 9.30 -5.34 -10.85
C VAL A 127 9.05 -5.68 -9.38
N ILE A 128 10.14 -5.70 -8.61
CA ILE A 128 10.11 -6.01 -7.16
C ILE A 128 9.95 -4.74 -6.32
N HIS A 129 10.58 -3.64 -6.74
CA HIS A 129 10.53 -2.36 -6.03
C HIS A 129 10.23 -1.23 -7.00
N ALA A 130 9.39 -0.30 -6.57
CA ALA A 130 9.11 0.93 -7.29
C ALA A 130 8.85 2.08 -6.30
N ALA A 131 9.04 3.32 -6.73
CA ALA A 131 8.61 4.50 -6.00
C ALA A 131 7.64 5.33 -6.84
N LEU A 132 6.56 5.78 -6.22
CA LEU A 132 5.67 6.80 -6.79
C LEU A 132 6.31 8.17 -6.59
N LEU A 133 6.31 8.96 -7.65
CA LEU A 133 6.87 10.32 -7.64
C LEU A 133 5.75 11.37 -7.63
N ALA A 134 6.10 12.59 -7.19
CA ALA A 134 5.19 13.71 -7.15
C ALA A 134 4.64 14.05 -8.55
N GLY A 135 3.35 14.35 -8.62
CA GLY A 135 2.60 14.72 -9.80
C GLY A 135 1.15 14.26 -9.68
N GLU A 136 0.29 14.70 -10.55
CA GLU A 136 -1.15 14.42 -10.44
C GLU A 136 -1.47 12.92 -10.54
N ALA A 137 -0.85 12.22 -11.50
CA ALA A 137 -1.05 10.78 -11.66
C ALA A 137 -0.42 9.99 -10.49
N GLY A 138 0.74 10.42 -9.97
CA GLY A 138 1.38 9.81 -8.79
C GLY A 138 0.53 9.96 -7.54
N LYS A 139 -0.02 11.15 -7.27
CA LYS A 139 -0.95 11.41 -6.16
C LYS A 139 -2.23 10.57 -6.29
N ALA A 140 -2.80 10.51 -7.51
CA ALA A 140 -3.98 9.70 -7.78
C ALA A 140 -3.73 8.20 -7.56
N ALA A 141 -2.56 7.71 -7.95
CA ALA A 141 -2.14 6.32 -7.70
C ALA A 141 -1.96 6.06 -6.19
N LEU A 142 -1.28 6.94 -5.46
CA LEU A 142 -1.11 6.83 -4.02
C LEU A 142 -2.46 6.75 -3.29
N LYS A 143 -3.42 7.62 -3.67
CA LYS A 143 -4.77 7.61 -3.08
C LYS A 143 -5.46 6.25 -3.22
N ARG A 144 -5.31 5.58 -4.38
CA ARG A 144 -5.92 4.27 -4.64
C ARG A 144 -5.18 3.13 -3.94
N VAL A 145 -3.87 3.18 -3.93
CA VAL A 145 -3.02 2.24 -3.18
C VAL A 145 -3.36 2.31 -1.68
N ALA A 146 -3.39 3.50 -1.11
CA ALA A 146 -3.74 3.69 0.30
C ALA A 146 -5.20 3.27 0.63
N ALA A 147 -6.14 3.41 -0.32
CA ALA A 147 -7.51 2.93 -0.14
C ALA A 147 -7.57 1.40 -0.08
N LEU A 148 -6.83 0.70 -0.94
CA LEU A 148 -6.71 -0.76 -0.90
C LEU A 148 -6.06 -1.25 0.40
N ASP A 149 -5.01 -0.57 0.83
CA ASP A 149 -4.29 -0.88 2.07
C ASP A 149 -5.24 -0.80 3.29
N ARG A 150 -5.96 0.30 3.41
CA ARG A 150 -7.00 0.46 4.45
C ARG A 150 -8.09 -0.61 4.35
N TYR A 151 -8.54 -0.92 3.13
CA TYR A 151 -9.57 -1.94 2.94
C TYR A 151 -9.13 -3.32 3.44
N ARG A 152 -7.88 -3.68 3.20
CA ARG A 152 -7.29 -4.94 3.67
C ARG A 152 -6.97 -4.94 5.16
N GLY A 153 -6.98 -3.78 5.81
CA GLY A 153 -6.60 -3.63 7.22
C GLY A 153 -5.11 -3.85 7.47
N ILE A 154 -4.28 -3.74 6.43
CA ILE A 154 -2.83 -3.79 6.55
C ILE A 154 -2.40 -2.38 6.94
N ALA A 155 -1.95 -2.19 8.19
CA ALA A 155 -1.35 -0.93 8.58
C ALA A 155 -0.02 -0.77 7.83
N PRO A 156 0.23 0.34 7.11
CA PRO A 156 1.53 0.56 6.49
C PRO A 156 2.59 0.56 7.59
N ASP A 157 3.54 -0.37 7.51
CA ASP A 157 4.74 -0.49 8.36
C ASP A 157 4.57 -0.51 9.90
N ALA A 158 3.41 -0.89 10.43
CA ALA A 158 3.21 -0.97 11.88
C ALA A 158 4.17 -1.96 12.57
N ASP A 159 4.54 -3.04 11.89
CA ASP A 159 5.44 -4.06 12.44
C ASP A 159 6.92 -3.61 12.49
N GLU A 160 7.36 -2.74 11.59
CA GLU A 160 8.75 -2.24 11.60
C GLU A 160 8.97 -1.12 12.62
N VAL A 161 7.97 -0.29 12.87
CA VAL A 161 8.04 0.78 13.88
C VAL A 161 8.00 0.20 15.30
N ALA A 162 7.24 -0.86 15.53
CA ALA A 162 7.19 -1.55 16.82
C ALA A 162 8.51 -2.26 17.14
N ALA A 163 9.13 -2.93 16.16
CA ALA A 163 10.44 -3.58 16.34
C ALA A 163 11.57 -2.58 16.67
N ALA A 164 11.52 -1.37 16.09
CA ALA A 164 12.52 -0.33 16.37
C ALA A 164 12.42 0.23 17.80
N ARG A 165 11.20 0.41 18.33
CA ARG A 165 10.99 0.87 19.72
C ARG A 165 11.42 -0.16 20.76
N THR A 166 11.31 -1.46 20.44
CA THR A 166 11.72 -2.53 21.35
C THR A 166 13.24 -2.63 21.48
N THR A 167 13.99 -2.31 20.42
CA THR A 167 15.46 -2.31 20.44
C THR A 167 16.06 -1.07 21.12
N GLU A 168 15.39 0.09 21.04
CA GLU A 168 15.84 1.29 21.75
C GLU A 168 15.64 1.18 23.28
N ASN A 169 14.49 0.65 23.73
CA ASN A 169 14.25 0.44 25.18
C ASN A 169 15.15 -0.63 25.79
N ALA A 170 15.64 -1.60 25.01
CA ALA A 170 16.56 -2.63 25.51
C ALA A 170 18.02 -2.13 25.64
N ALA A 171 18.35 -1.00 25.02
CA ALA A 171 19.69 -0.39 25.12
C ALA A 171 19.81 0.60 26.27
N GLU A 172 18.71 1.15 26.80
CA GLU A 172 18.72 2.08 27.93
C GLU A 172 18.69 1.42 29.31
N ASP A 173 18.35 0.12 29.41
CA ASP A 173 18.30 -0.63 30.66
C ASP A 173 19.65 -1.31 31.05
N THR A 174 20.77 -0.97 30.39
CA THR A 174 22.08 -1.58 30.69
C THR A 174 23.16 -0.55 31.07
N GLU A 175 22.80 0.50 31.80
CA GLU A 175 23.78 1.34 32.53
C GLU A 175 23.49 1.40 34.03
#